data_d4a0bd2b1a126e26b27a3d0e92378708
#
_entry.id   d4a0bd2b1a126e26b27a3d0e92378708
#
_cell.length_a   1.000
_cell.length_b   1.000
_cell.length_c   1.000
_cell.angle_alpha   90.00
_cell.angle_beta   90.00
_cell.angle_gamma   90.00
#
_symmetry.space_group_name_H-M   'P 1'
#
loop_
_entity.id
_entity.type
_entity.pdbx_description
1 polymer ?
#
loop_
_entity_poly.entity_id
_entity_poly.type
_entity_poly.pdbx_seq_one_letter_code
_entity_poly.pdbx_strand_id
1 'polypeptide(L)'
;VSLSALRGKVVMLQFTASWCGVCRKEMPFIEKDIWLKHKNNPEFALIGIDRDEPLDKVLAFAKTTGVTYPLGLDPGADIFAKYALRNSGITRNVLIDREGKIVKLTRLYNEEEFASLVRQIDEMLKK
;
A
#
# COMPACT_ATOMS: atom_id res chain seq x y z
N VAL A 1 -2.35 -14.26 -0.75
CA VAL A 1 -1.74 -13.56 -1.89
C VAL A 1 -0.23 -13.54 -1.72
N SER A 2 0.50 -14.00 -2.70
CA SER A 2 1.96 -13.96 -2.66
C SER A 2 2.50 -13.03 -3.75
N LEU A 3 3.66 -12.43 -3.48
CA LEU A 3 4.30 -11.53 -4.46
C LEU A 3 4.70 -12.27 -5.74
N SER A 4 5.05 -13.55 -5.63
CA SER A 4 5.40 -14.34 -6.82
C SER A 4 4.20 -14.50 -7.77
N ALA A 5 2.99 -14.56 -7.24
CA ALA A 5 1.78 -14.63 -8.05
C ALA A 5 1.47 -13.30 -8.75
N LEU A 6 2.07 -12.20 -8.31
CA LEU A 6 1.86 -10.86 -8.86
C LEU A 6 2.97 -10.43 -9.82
N ARG A 7 3.91 -11.31 -10.14
CA ARG A 7 4.94 -10.98 -11.12
C ARG A 7 4.32 -10.68 -12.48
N GLY A 8 4.89 -9.71 -13.17
CA GLY A 8 4.34 -9.20 -14.41
C GLY A 8 3.38 -8.04 -14.21
N LYS A 9 3.04 -7.73 -12.96
CA LYS A 9 2.17 -6.61 -12.60
C LYS A 9 2.95 -5.53 -11.87
N VAL A 10 2.46 -4.29 -11.97
CA VAL A 10 2.93 -3.21 -11.11
C VAL A 10 2.21 -3.35 -9.77
N VAL A 11 2.95 -3.44 -8.69
CA VAL A 11 2.40 -3.72 -7.36
C VAL A 11 2.74 -2.58 -6.41
N MET A 12 1.73 -2.11 -5.67
CA MET A 12 1.95 -1.17 -4.58
C MET A 12 1.53 -1.83 -3.27
N LEU A 13 2.45 -1.87 -2.31
CA LEU A 13 2.15 -2.31 -0.96
C LEU A 13 2.11 -1.08 -0.05
N GLN A 14 1.02 -0.94 0.69
CA GLN A 14 0.91 0.10 1.70
C GLN A 14 0.90 -0.55 3.08
N PHE A 15 1.83 -0.16 3.93
CA PHE A 15 1.82 -0.62 5.33
C PHE A 15 1.06 0.38 6.18
N THR A 16 0.12 -0.11 6.97
CA THR A 16 -0.81 0.72 7.73
C THR A 16 -1.18 0.09 9.07
N ALA A 17 -1.86 0.83 9.91
CA ALA A 17 -2.45 0.36 11.17
C ALA A 17 -3.54 1.32 11.60
N SER A 18 -4.55 0.82 12.34
CA SER A 18 -5.69 1.63 12.75
C SER A 18 -5.32 2.79 13.67
N TRP A 19 -4.24 2.64 14.44
CA TRP A 19 -3.74 3.66 15.35
C TRP A 19 -2.86 4.72 14.69
N CYS A 20 -2.56 4.56 13.41
CA CYS A 20 -1.64 5.45 12.70
C CYS A 20 -2.40 6.63 12.09
N GLY A 21 -2.24 7.82 12.68
CA GLY A 21 -2.91 9.04 12.19
C GLY A 21 -2.48 9.46 10.79
N VAL A 22 -1.19 9.31 10.47
CA VAL A 22 -0.67 9.64 9.13
C VAL A 22 -1.24 8.69 8.09
N CYS A 23 -1.34 7.40 8.41
CA CYS A 23 -1.94 6.40 7.52
C CYS A 23 -3.40 6.76 7.22
N ARG A 24 -4.16 7.13 8.26
CA ARG A 24 -5.56 7.52 8.11
C ARG A 24 -5.72 8.74 7.20
N LYS A 25 -4.78 9.67 7.29
CA LYS A 25 -4.79 10.88 6.46
C LYS A 25 -4.46 10.56 5.00
N GLU A 26 -3.53 9.64 4.77
CA GLU A 26 -3.08 9.27 3.43
C GLU A 26 -4.06 8.38 2.68
N MET A 27 -4.73 7.47 3.39
CA MET A 27 -5.54 6.43 2.76
C MET A 27 -6.65 6.94 1.83
N PRO A 28 -7.39 8.02 2.18
CA PRO A 28 -8.38 8.55 1.23
C PRO A 28 -7.76 9.04 -0.08
N PHE A 29 -6.53 9.55 -0.04
CA PHE A 29 -5.83 9.99 -1.26
C PHE A 29 -5.37 8.79 -2.08
N ILE A 30 -4.94 7.71 -1.42
CA ILE A 30 -4.58 6.47 -2.12
C ILE A 30 -5.81 5.90 -2.82
N GLU A 31 -6.94 5.88 -2.14
CA GLU A 31 -8.19 5.41 -2.72
C GLU A 31 -8.57 6.22 -3.96
N LYS A 32 -8.57 7.56 -3.84
CA LYS A 32 -9.01 8.45 -4.90
C LYS A 32 -8.03 8.54 -6.06
N ASP A 33 -6.75 8.72 -5.78
CA ASP A 33 -5.75 9.07 -6.79
C ASP A 33 -5.05 7.86 -7.40
N ILE A 34 -5.12 6.71 -6.75
CA ILE A 34 -4.45 5.48 -7.21
C ILE A 34 -5.46 4.37 -7.45
N TRP A 35 -6.20 3.97 -6.43
CA TRP A 35 -7.06 2.79 -6.52
C TRP A 35 -8.24 2.97 -7.48
N LEU A 36 -9.04 4.03 -7.31
CA LEU A 36 -10.20 4.24 -8.18
C LEU A 36 -9.79 4.46 -9.63
N LYS A 37 -8.59 4.97 -9.83
CA LYS A 37 -8.05 5.23 -11.16
C LYS A 37 -7.59 3.95 -11.87
N HIS A 38 -7.03 3.00 -11.11
CA HIS A 38 -6.40 1.81 -11.69
C HIS A 38 -7.01 0.47 -11.27
N LYS A 39 -8.07 0.47 -10.45
CA LYS A 39 -8.64 -0.78 -9.90
C LYS A 39 -9.09 -1.78 -10.96
N ASN A 40 -9.46 -1.31 -12.13
CA ASN A 40 -9.91 -2.17 -13.22
C ASN A 40 -8.78 -2.57 -14.18
N ASN A 41 -7.56 -2.13 -13.91
CA ASN A 41 -6.41 -2.49 -14.73
C ASN A 41 -5.83 -3.81 -14.23
N PRO A 42 -5.88 -4.90 -15.04
CA PRO A 42 -5.38 -6.20 -14.59
C PRO A 42 -3.87 -6.24 -14.38
N GLU A 43 -3.14 -5.22 -14.85
CA GLU A 43 -1.69 -5.15 -14.68
C GLU A 43 -1.27 -4.40 -13.42
N PHE A 44 -2.23 -3.93 -12.61
CA PHE A 44 -1.94 -3.22 -11.37
C PHE A 44 -2.56 -3.94 -10.17
N ALA A 45 -1.80 -4.03 -9.09
CA ALA A 45 -2.27 -4.56 -7.82
C ALA A 45 -1.90 -3.60 -6.69
N LEU A 46 -2.88 -3.28 -5.84
CA LEU A 46 -2.67 -2.46 -4.66
C LEU A 46 -3.18 -3.25 -3.45
N ILE A 47 -2.33 -3.43 -2.46
CA ILE A 47 -2.69 -4.15 -1.24
C ILE A 47 -2.21 -3.32 -0.05
N GLY A 48 -3.14 -3.00 0.85
CA GLY A 48 -2.80 -2.44 2.14
C GLY A 48 -2.52 -3.58 3.11
N ILE A 49 -1.44 -3.47 3.87
CA ILE A 49 -1.03 -4.49 4.84
C ILE A 49 -1.08 -3.89 6.23
N ASP A 50 -2.01 -4.37 7.06
CA ASP A 50 -2.22 -3.86 8.40
C ASP A 50 -1.31 -4.58 9.38
N ARG A 51 -0.40 -3.83 9.99
CA ARG A 51 0.65 -4.39 10.84
C ARG A 51 0.10 -4.82 12.19
N ASP A 52 0.12 -6.13 12.42
CA ASP A 52 -0.11 -6.76 13.72
C ASP A 52 -1.43 -6.35 14.39
N GLU A 53 -2.53 -6.35 13.63
CA GLU A 53 -3.85 -6.10 14.17
C GLU A 53 -4.82 -7.23 13.77
N PRO A 54 -5.81 -7.55 14.61
CA PRO A 54 -6.78 -8.59 14.30
C PRO A 54 -7.79 -8.13 13.24
N LEU A 55 -8.45 -9.11 12.60
CA LEU A 55 -9.38 -8.87 11.50
C LEU A 55 -10.48 -7.87 11.84
N ASP A 56 -11.05 -7.93 13.02
CA ASP A 56 -12.14 -7.02 13.41
C ASP A 56 -11.70 -5.56 13.42
N LYS A 57 -10.48 -5.28 13.85
CA LYS A 57 -9.92 -3.93 13.83
C LYS A 57 -9.65 -3.45 12.41
N VAL A 58 -9.17 -4.35 11.55
CA VAL A 58 -8.89 -4.01 10.15
C VAL A 58 -10.20 -3.70 9.41
N LEU A 59 -11.24 -4.48 9.63
CA LEU A 59 -12.54 -4.22 9.03
C LEU A 59 -13.14 -2.87 9.46
N ALA A 60 -13.05 -2.56 10.77
CA ALA A 60 -13.51 -1.27 11.30
C ALA A 60 -12.69 -0.12 10.72
N PHE A 61 -11.39 -0.29 10.58
CA PHE A 61 -10.49 0.70 10.03
C PHE A 61 -10.81 0.99 8.56
N ALA A 62 -11.03 -0.04 7.75
CA ALA A 62 -11.41 0.11 6.36
C ALA A 62 -12.73 0.89 6.23
N LYS A 63 -13.70 0.58 7.08
CA LYS A 63 -14.99 1.26 7.08
C LYS A 63 -14.84 2.73 7.46
N THR A 64 -14.04 3.02 8.48
CA THR A 64 -13.83 4.39 8.98
C THR A 64 -13.12 5.26 7.94
N THR A 65 -12.12 4.71 7.24
CA THR A 65 -11.37 5.44 6.22
C THR A 65 -12.06 5.50 4.86
N GLY A 66 -13.04 4.63 4.64
CA GLY A 66 -13.79 4.59 3.38
C GLY A 66 -13.04 3.99 2.21
N VAL A 67 -11.92 3.32 2.46
CA VAL A 67 -11.15 2.71 1.38
C VAL A 67 -11.77 1.40 0.90
N THR A 68 -11.64 1.11 -0.39
CA THR A 68 -12.17 -0.10 -1.01
C THR A 68 -11.08 -1.03 -1.56
N TYR A 69 -9.81 -0.60 -1.54
CA TYR A 69 -8.74 -1.49 -1.96
C TYR A 69 -8.50 -2.58 -0.90
N PRO A 70 -7.98 -3.75 -1.32
CA PRO A 70 -7.80 -4.87 -0.38
C PRO A 70 -6.85 -4.53 0.77
N LEU A 71 -7.22 -4.96 1.98
CA LEU A 71 -6.37 -4.86 3.16
C LEU A 71 -6.08 -6.27 3.65
N GLY A 72 -4.80 -6.58 3.85
CA GLY A 72 -4.37 -7.86 4.37
C GLY A 72 -3.90 -7.76 5.81
N LEU A 73 -3.85 -8.89 6.49
CA LEU A 73 -3.37 -8.99 7.85
C LEU A 73 -1.88 -9.33 7.89
N ASP A 74 -1.18 -8.77 8.86
CA ASP A 74 0.24 -9.06 9.08
C ASP A 74 0.50 -9.38 10.55
N PRO A 75 0.08 -10.59 11.02
CA PRO A 75 0.30 -10.98 12.41
C PRO A 75 1.78 -10.91 12.79
N GLY A 76 2.06 -10.33 13.97
CA GLY A 76 3.44 -10.20 14.45
C GLY A 76 4.32 -9.25 13.64
N ALA A 77 3.75 -8.53 12.68
CA ALA A 77 4.50 -7.63 11.79
C ALA A 77 5.56 -8.36 10.96
N ASP A 78 5.31 -9.62 10.61
CA ASP A 78 6.29 -10.45 9.90
C ASP A 78 6.55 -9.96 8.47
N ILE A 79 5.51 -9.53 7.77
CA ILE A 79 5.66 -8.99 6.42
C ILE A 79 6.34 -7.63 6.47
N PHE A 80 5.94 -6.77 7.40
CA PHE A 80 6.54 -5.45 7.57
C PHE A 80 8.04 -5.56 7.84
N ALA A 81 8.45 -6.53 8.65
CA ALA A 81 9.86 -6.73 9.01
C ALA A 81 10.74 -7.08 7.81
N LYS A 82 10.17 -7.53 6.71
CA LYS A 82 10.92 -7.78 5.48
C LYS A 82 11.32 -6.51 4.74
N TYR A 83 10.66 -5.38 5.04
CA TYR A 83 10.88 -4.11 4.35
C TYR A 83 11.43 -3.02 5.26
N ALA A 84 11.30 -3.18 6.58
CA ALA A 84 11.71 -2.17 7.56
C ALA A 84 11.98 -2.84 8.91
N LEU A 85 12.58 -2.09 9.83
CA LEU A 85 12.73 -2.59 11.20
C LEU A 85 11.36 -2.77 11.83
N ARG A 86 11.16 -3.90 12.53
CA ARG A 86 9.85 -4.29 13.09
C ARG A 86 9.20 -3.18 13.93
N ASN A 87 9.99 -2.43 14.68
CA ASN A 87 9.51 -1.38 15.57
C ASN A 87 9.61 0.03 14.98
N SER A 88 9.90 0.15 13.69
CA SER A 88 9.99 1.46 13.04
C SER A 88 8.61 2.00 12.66
N GLY A 89 8.55 3.26 12.23
CA GLY A 89 7.30 3.90 11.82
C GLY A 89 6.58 3.12 10.73
N ILE A 90 5.25 3.04 10.83
CA ILE A 90 4.42 2.17 10.00
C ILE A 90 4.11 2.75 8.63
N THR A 91 3.99 4.06 8.51
CA THR A 91 3.51 4.68 7.26
C THR A 91 4.55 4.51 6.16
N ARG A 92 4.36 3.52 5.31
CA ARG A 92 5.28 3.21 4.21
C ARG A 92 4.52 2.72 3.00
N ASN A 93 4.99 3.12 1.83
CA ASN A 93 4.51 2.60 0.56
C ASN A 93 5.69 2.02 -0.19
N VAL A 94 5.49 0.84 -0.76
CA VAL A 94 6.51 0.13 -1.54
C VAL A 94 5.95 -0.08 -2.94
N LEU A 95 6.64 0.44 -3.94
CA LEU A 95 6.26 0.25 -5.34
C LEU A 95 7.20 -0.77 -5.98
N ILE A 96 6.62 -1.80 -6.55
CA ILE A 96 7.34 -2.95 -7.13
C ILE A 96 7.04 -3.01 -8.62
N ASP A 97 8.07 -3.16 -9.44
CA ASP A 97 7.90 -3.23 -10.89
C ASP A 97 7.46 -4.62 -11.36
N ARG A 98 7.28 -4.77 -12.67
CA ARG A 98 6.82 -6.02 -13.27
C ARG A 98 7.81 -7.17 -13.10
N GLU A 99 9.07 -6.87 -12.81
CA GLU A 99 10.12 -7.86 -12.59
C GLU A 99 10.27 -8.25 -11.12
N GLY A 100 9.47 -7.65 -10.24
CA GLY A 100 9.52 -7.92 -8.82
C GLY A 100 10.55 -7.11 -8.06
N LYS A 101 11.07 -6.04 -8.66
CA LYS A 101 12.06 -5.18 -8.03
C LYS A 101 11.41 -3.97 -7.39
N ILE A 102 11.88 -3.58 -6.21
CA ILE A 102 11.43 -2.38 -5.53
C ILE A 102 12.02 -1.18 -6.26
N VAL A 103 11.16 -0.30 -6.78
CA VAL A 103 11.59 0.88 -7.54
C VAL A 103 11.33 2.18 -6.82
N LYS A 104 10.51 2.17 -5.76
CA LYS A 104 10.25 3.36 -4.95
C LYS A 104 9.80 2.97 -3.56
N LEU A 105 10.33 3.67 -2.56
CA LEU A 105 9.91 3.57 -1.16
C LEU A 105 9.52 4.96 -0.70
N THR A 106 8.35 5.11 -0.07
CA THR A 106 7.97 6.35 0.60
C THR A 106 7.76 6.08 2.08
N ARG A 107 7.93 7.11 2.88
CA ARG A 107 7.79 7.06 4.32
C ARG A 107 7.03 8.28 4.79
N LEU A 108 6.04 8.07 5.67
CA LEU A 108 5.13 9.12 6.12
C LEU A 108 4.32 9.65 4.92
N TYR A 109 3.65 10.79 5.11
CA TYR A 109 2.90 11.41 4.02
C TYR A 109 3.47 12.78 3.71
N ASN A 110 3.87 12.97 2.46
CA ASN A 110 4.35 14.24 1.92
C ASN A 110 3.68 14.41 0.56
N GLU A 111 3.06 15.55 0.33
CA GLU A 111 2.30 15.79 -0.89
C GLU A 111 3.14 15.63 -2.16
N GLU A 112 4.39 16.11 -2.14
CA GLU A 112 5.29 16.01 -3.29
C GLU A 112 5.70 14.57 -3.56
N GLU A 113 6.04 13.82 -2.52
CA GLU A 113 6.37 12.41 -2.66
C GLU A 113 5.17 11.60 -3.14
N PHE A 114 3.99 11.90 -2.61
CA PHE A 114 2.77 11.21 -3.02
C PHE A 114 2.45 11.49 -4.49
N ALA A 115 2.56 12.74 -4.93
CA ALA A 115 2.34 13.11 -6.33
C ALA A 115 3.35 12.41 -7.24
N SER A 116 4.61 12.31 -6.81
CA SER A 116 5.65 11.58 -7.54
C SER A 116 5.32 10.09 -7.64
N LEU A 117 4.81 9.49 -6.56
CA LEU A 117 4.40 8.09 -6.55
C LEU A 117 3.25 7.86 -7.55
N VAL A 118 2.24 8.72 -7.54
CA VAL A 118 1.10 8.61 -8.48
C VAL A 118 1.59 8.70 -9.93
N ARG A 119 2.45 9.66 -10.24
CA ARG A 119 3.01 9.83 -11.58
C ARG A 119 3.81 8.61 -12.02
N GLN A 120 4.61 8.05 -11.12
CA GLN A 120 5.43 6.89 -11.44
C GLN A 120 4.55 5.66 -11.73
N ILE A 121 3.50 5.44 -10.96
CA ILE A 121 2.54 4.37 -11.21
C ILE A 121 1.91 4.55 -12.59
N ASP A 122 1.44 5.77 -12.90
CA ASP A 122 0.82 6.06 -14.18
C ASP A 122 1.78 5.78 -15.34
N GLU A 123 3.04 6.18 -15.22
CA GLU A 123 4.04 5.94 -16.26
C GLU A 123 4.35 4.46 -16.44
N MET A 124 4.48 3.71 -15.34
CA MET A 124 4.77 2.29 -15.40
C MET A 124 3.63 1.50 -16.06
N LEU A 125 2.39 1.93 -15.85
CA LEU A 125 1.23 1.26 -16.43
C LEU A 125 1.02 1.57 -17.91
N LYS A 126 1.65 2.61 -18.42
CA LYS A 126 1.61 2.95 -19.86
C LYS A 126 2.56 2.12 -20.70
N LYS A 127 3.52 1.46 -20.08
CA LYS A 127 4.56 0.70 -20.81
C LYS A 127 4.16 -0.73 -21.11
#